data_d1e27de6786d352c5be6bed5b1ba2074
#
_entry.id   d1e27de6786d352c5be6bed5b1ba2074
#
_cell.length_a   1.000
_cell.length_b   1.000
_cell.length_c   1.000
_cell.angle_alpha   90.00
_cell.angle_beta   90.00
_cell.angle_gamma   90.00
#
_symmetry.space_group_name_H-M   'P 1'
#
loop_
_entity.id
_entity.type
_entity.pdbx_description
1 polymer ?
#
loop_
_entity_poly.entity_id
_entity_poly.type
_entity_poly.pdbx_seq_one_letter_code
_entity_poly.pdbx_strand_id
1 'polypeptide(L)'
;MAVYRLRHFARAAEHCGVTQPTLSAMIQKLETELGVKIFERSSQQVIPTEIGRKVVEQAWKVLVRANRIHDIVNEERHSLAGTFSLGILPTIAPYLLPRFFTRLQREHPEADIRVMEMKTADIKRALNRGELDAAILVSLDDMDHYVQTPLFYEQFLAYVSRGDALFSHKAIKTSDLNNEFLWLLDEGHCFRDQLVKFCQLKSADSSKKTYSLGSIETFMRMVEGGQGVTFIPELALEQLSPAQHELV
;
A
#
# COMPACT_ATOMS: atom_id res chain seq x y z
N MET A 1 7.95 1.00 20.84
CA MET A 1 7.70 1.23 19.41
C MET A 1 8.91 1.77 18.67
N ALA A 2 9.45 2.93 19.04
CA ALA A 2 10.59 3.55 18.36
C ALA A 2 11.80 2.60 18.22
N VAL A 3 12.17 1.87 19.27
CA VAL A 3 13.27 0.87 19.23
C VAL A 3 13.01 -0.24 18.23
N TYR A 4 11.78 -0.73 18.15
CA TYR A 4 11.39 -1.77 17.18
C TYR A 4 11.52 -1.29 15.73
N ARG A 5 11.11 -0.04 15.45
CA ARG A 5 11.13 0.55 14.11
C ARG A 5 12.55 0.93 13.68
N LEU A 6 13.28 1.62 14.56
CA LEU A 6 14.59 2.20 14.21
C LEU A 6 15.77 1.24 14.43
N ARG A 7 15.55 0.12 15.13
CA ARG A 7 16.59 -0.90 15.43
C ARG A 7 17.85 -0.34 16.08
N HIS A 8 17.73 0.83 16.71
CA HIS A 8 18.85 1.56 17.29
C HIS A 8 18.40 2.40 18.49
N PHE A 9 18.97 2.15 19.68
CA PHE A 9 18.53 2.83 20.92
C PHE A 9 18.76 4.34 20.91
N ALA A 10 19.90 4.83 20.41
CA ALA A 10 20.17 6.26 20.39
C ALA A 10 19.19 7.01 19.46
N ARG A 11 18.98 6.53 18.24
CA ARG A 11 18.00 7.09 17.30
C ARG A 11 16.57 7.02 17.84
N ALA A 12 16.24 5.92 18.53
CA ALA A 12 14.92 5.77 19.15
C ALA A 12 14.70 6.74 20.31
N ALA A 13 15.75 6.99 21.10
CA ALA A 13 15.71 7.95 22.20
C ALA A 13 15.53 9.38 21.68
N GLU A 14 16.29 9.77 20.68
CA GLU A 14 16.14 11.06 19.99
C GLU A 14 14.71 11.25 19.45
N HIS A 15 14.18 10.23 18.77
CA HIS A 15 12.80 10.25 18.27
C HIS A 15 11.74 10.38 19.38
N CYS A 16 12.02 9.87 20.58
CA CYS A 16 11.13 9.96 21.72
C CYS A 16 11.38 11.20 22.60
N GLY A 17 12.31 12.08 22.24
CA GLY A 17 12.65 13.27 23.05
C GLY A 17 13.28 12.94 24.40
N VAL A 18 13.97 11.80 24.54
CA VAL A 18 14.62 11.36 25.78
C VAL A 18 16.08 10.98 25.55
N THR A 19 16.86 10.83 26.63
CA THR A 19 18.23 10.36 26.49
C THR A 19 18.27 8.84 26.28
N GLN A 20 19.32 8.33 25.62
CA GLN A 20 19.49 6.90 25.40
C GLN A 20 19.51 6.07 26.72
N PRO A 21 20.20 6.49 27.79
CA PRO A 21 20.13 5.80 29.07
C PRO A 21 18.71 5.73 29.64
N THR A 22 17.94 6.82 29.52
CA THR A 22 16.55 6.87 29.98
C THR A 22 15.70 5.86 29.24
N LEU A 23 15.75 5.87 27.89
CA LEU A 23 15.00 4.90 27.08
C LEU A 23 15.42 3.45 27.40
N SER A 24 16.72 3.22 27.56
CA SER A 24 17.25 1.89 27.92
C SER A 24 16.72 1.40 29.26
N ALA A 25 16.68 2.27 30.25
CA ALA A 25 16.16 1.95 31.62
C ALA A 25 14.65 1.68 31.56
N MET A 26 13.88 2.46 30.79
CA MET A 26 12.44 2.23 30.61
C MET A 26 12.14 0.87 29.96
N ILE A 27 12.88 0.51 28.92
CA ILE A 27 12.72 -0.81 28.27
C ILE A 27 13.13 -1.93 29.24
N GLN A 28 14.22 -1.77 29.96
CA GLN A 28 14.67 -2.77 30.93
C GLN A 28 13.65 -2.96 32.07
N LYS A 29 13.05 -1.87 32.57
CA LYS A 29 11.97 -1.92 33.56
C LYS A 29 10.78 -2.72 33.01
N LEU A 30 10.32 -2.44 31.79
CA LEU A 30 9.24 -3.17 31.16
C LEU A 30 9.59 -4.65 30.99
N GLU A 31 10.80 -4.99 30.54
CA GLU A 31 11.27 -6.38 30.42
C GLU A 31 11.27 -7.10 31.77
N THR A 32 11.64 -6.38 32.84
CA THR A 32 11.64 -6.93 34.24
C THR A 32 10.20 -7.17 34.71
N GLU A 33 9.29 -6.24 34.49
CA GLU A 33 7.87 -6.37 34.84
C GLU A 33 7.19 -7.52 34.13
N LEU A 34 7.53 -7.73 32.84
CA LEU A 34 6.98 -8.80 32.03
C LEU A 34 7.72 -10.15 32.22
N GLY A 35 8.87 -10.16 32.87
CA GLY A 35 9.71 -11.34 33.08
C GLY A 35 10.32 -11.90 31.77
N VAL A 36 10.35 -11.12 30.68
CA VAL A 36 10.87 -11.55 29.37
C VAL A 36 11.72 -10.47 28.71
N LYS A 37 12.68 -10.89 27.88
CA LYS A 37 13.42 -9.97 27.03
C LYS A 37 12.63 -9.66 25.77
N ILE A 38 12.42 -8.37 25.53
CA ILE A 38 11.73 -7.88 24.31
C ILE A 38 12.72 -7.68 23.17
N PHE A 39 13.94 -7.23 23.51
CA PHE A 39 15.00 -6.98 22.52
C PHE A 39 16.29 -7.71 22.90
N GLU A 40 16.91 -8.31 21.89
CA GLU A 40 18.30 -8.75 21.96
C GLU A 40 19.21 -7.59 21.55
N ARG A 41 20.28 -7.39 22.35
CA ARG A 41 21.27 -6.36 22.09
C ARG A 41 22.52 -7.04 21.55
N SER A 42 22.73 -7.00 20.25
CA SER A 42 24.02 -7.31 19.65
C SER A 42 24.83 -6.03 19.49
N SER A 43 26.16 -6.17 19.29
CA SER A 43 27.05 -5.02 19.08
C SER A 43 26.74 -4.19 17.84
N GLN A 44 25.92 -4.71 16.91
CA GLN A 44 25.63 -4.07 15.62
C GLN A 44 24.16 -3.73 15.41
N GLN A 45 23.21 -4.46 16.00
CA GLN A 45 21.77 -4.22 15.80
C GLN A 45 20.93 -4.61 17.02
N VAL A 46 19.82 -3.92 17.19
CA VAL A 46 18.77 -4.27 18.14
C VAL A 46 17.71 -5.10 17.45
N ILE A 47 17.58 -6.36 17.82
CA ILE A 47 16.64 -7.31 17.20
C ILE A 47 15.57 -7.68 18.24
N PRO A 48 14.27 -7.63 17.90
CA PRO A 48 13.22 -8.11 18.80
C PRO A 48 13.29 -9.64 18.91
N THR A 49 13.15 -10.16 20.12
CA THR A 49 12.96 -11.59 20.38
C THR A 49 11.63 -12.06 19.77
N GLU A 50 11.39 -13.36 19.72
CA GLU A 50 10.10 -13.90 19.26
C GLU A 50 8.94 -13.41 20.13
N ILE A 51 9.09 -13.50 21.46
CA ILE A 51 8.10 -12.94 22.39
C ILE A 51 8.02 -11.42 22.29
N GLY A 52 9.15 -10.74 22.07
CA GLY A 52 9.21 -9.31 21.86
C GLY A 52 8.38 -8.83 20.67
N ARG A 53 8.35 -9.57 19.57
CA ARG A 53 7.47 -9.26 18.44
C ARG A 53 5.99 -9.28 18.84
N LYS A 54 5.57 -10.33 19.58
CA LYS A 54 4.18 -10.46 20.08
C LYS A 54 3.81 -9.33 21.05
N VAL A 55 4.72 -8.99 21.98
CA VAL A 55 4.53 -7.87 22.92
C VAL A 55 4.40 -6.54 22.18
N VAL A 56 5.27 -6.28 21.21
CA VAL A 56 5.24 -5.06 20.39
C VAL A 56 3.92 -4.97 19.61
N GLU A 57 3.45 -6.07 19.04
CA GLU A 57 2.17 -6.09 18.33
C GLU A 57 0.98 -5.71 19.24
N GLN A 58 0.94 -6.25 20.45
CA GLN A 58 -0.12 -5.88 21.41
C GLN A 58 0.02 -4.43 21.89
N ALA A 59 1.25 -3.95 22.11
CA ALA A 59 1.50 -2.57 22.48
C ALA A 59 1.05 -1.58 21.38
N TRP A 60 1.16 -1.94 20.10
CA TRP A 60 0.60 -1.16 19.01
C TRP A 60 -0.93 -1.00 19.14
N LYS A 61 -1.64 -2.10 19.39
CA LYS A 61 -3.11 -2.06 19.57
C LYS A 61 -3.53 -1.14 20.72
N VAL A 62 -2.75 -1.12 21.81
CA VAL A 62 -2.99 -0.23 22.94
C VAL A 62 -2.78 1.23 22.54
N LEU A 63 -1.68 1.54 21.84
CA LEU A 63 -1.39 2.90 21.40
C LEU A 63 -2.43 3.44 20.40
N VAL A 64 -2.88 2.62 19.45
CA VAL A 64 -3.97 2.98 18.53
C VAL A 64 -5.23 3.35 19.30
N ARG A 65 -5.61 2.53 20.30
CA ARG A 65 -6.78 2.84 21.14
C ARG A 65 -6.59 4.08 22.00
N ALA A 66 -5.39 4.32 22.50
CA ALA A 66 -5.09 5.54 23.25
C ALA A 66 -5.17 6.80 22.37
N ASN A 67 -4.67 6.75 21.14
CA ASN A 67 -4.80 7.86 20.18
C ASN A 67 -6.26 8.18 19.87
N ARG A 68 -7.14 7.19 19.85
CA ARG A 68 -8.58 7.41 19.62
C ARG A 68 -9.24 8.34 20.66
N ILE A 69 -8.63 8.52 21.82
CA ILE A 69 -9.11 9.51 22.79
C ILE A 69 -8.98 10.94 22.22
N HIS A 70 -7.90 11.21 21.50
CA HIS A 70 -7.72 12.50 20.81
C HIS A 70 -8.71 12.66 19.66
N ASP A 71 -8.99 11.56 18.93
CA ASP A 71 -9.94 11.58 17.81
C ASP A 71 -11.36 11.94 18.31
N ILE A 72 -11.81 11.36 19.42
CA ILE A 72 -13.11 11.69 20.05
C ILE A 72 -13.19 13.19 20.38
N VAL A 73 -12.13 13.77 20.92
CA VAL A 73 -12.10 15.21 21.23
C VAL A 73 -12.13 16.07 19.96
N ASN A 74 -11.44 15.63 18.90
CA ASN A 74 -11.43 16.33 17.62
C ASN A 74 -12.77 16.20 16.88
N GLU A 75 -13.41 15.04 16.92
CA GLU A 75 -14.78 14.82 16.39
C GLU A 75 -15.77 15.78 17.03
N GLU A 76 -15.73 15.94 18.37
CA GLU A 76 -16.60 16.87 19.10
C GLU A 76 -16.36 18.34 18.68
N ARG A 77 -15.14 18.66 18.28
CA ARG A 77 -14.77 20.00 17.79
C ARG A 77 -14.99 20.18 16.29
N HIS A 78 -15.49 19.16 15.58
CA HIS A 78 -15.60 19.15 14.10
C HIS A 78 -14.29 19.56 13.41
N SER A 79 -13.14 19.18 13.97
CA SER A 79 -11.82 19.56 13.49
C SER A 79 -11.11 18.36 12.89
N LEU A 80 -10.51 18.54 11.72
CA LEU A 80 -9.58 17.60 11.10
C LEU A 80 -8.11 17.90 11.50
N ALA A 81 -7.89 18.69 12.53
CA ALA A 81 -6.55 18.99 13.02
C ALA A 81 -5.84 17.72 13.50
N GLY A 82 -4.63 17.48 13.01
CA GLY A 82 -3.84 16.32 13.38
C GLY A 82 -3.09 15.70 12.22
N THR A 83 -2.35 14.64 12.52
CA THR A 83 -1.62 13.86 11.51
C THR A 83 -2.43 12.63 11.14
N PHE A 84 -2.73 12.47 9.84
CA PHE A 84 -3.43 11.33 9.27
C PHE A 84 -2.51 10.60 8.30
N SER A 85 -2.32 9.32 8.51
CA SER A 85 -1.50 8.46 7.65
C SER A 85 -2.38 7.63 6.73
N LEU A 86 -2.35 7.94 5.43
CA LEU A 86 -3.15 7.29 4.41
C LEU A 86 -2.29 6.35 3.56
N GLY A 87 -2.61 5.06 3.56
CA GLY A 87 -2.04 4.09 2.62
C GLY A 87 -2.83 4.09 1.30
N ILE A 88 -2.15 3.96 0.19
CA ILE A 88 -2.80 3.83 -1.13
C ILE A 88 -2.02 2.87 -2.01
N LEU A 89 -2.73 2.16 -2.89
CA LEU A 89 -2.08 1.29 -3.86
C LEU A 89 -1.38 2.10 -4.96
N PRO A 90 -0.15 1.72 -5.36
CA PRO A 90 0.56 2.38 -6.45
C PRO A 90 -0.19 2.34 -7.79
N THR A 91 -1.10 1.37 -7.96
CA THR A 91 -1.94 1.23 -9.15
C THR A 91 -3.12 2.19 -9.22
N ILE A 92 -3.46 2.84 -8.09
CA ILE A 92 -4.58 3.78 -7.98
C ILE A 92 -4.07 5.21 -7.73
N ALA A 93 -2.98 5.34 -6.98
CA ALA A 93 -2.45 6.63 -6.52
C ALA A 93 -2.27 7.68 -7.64
N PRO A 94 -1.62 7.37 -8.78
CA PRO A 94 -1.37 8.33 -9.84
C PRO A 94 -2.65 8.93 -10.43
N TYR A 95 -3.74 8.17 -10.45
CA TYR A 95 -4.99 8.55 -11.09
C TYR A 95 -5.99 9.16 -10.11
N LEU A 96 -5.99 8.73 -8.85
CA LEU A 96 -6.95 9.16 -7.85
C LEU A 96 -6.49 10.37 -7.05
N LEU A 97 -5.25 10.39 -6.56
CA LEU A 97 -4.75 11.47 -5.69
C LEU A 97 -4.88 12.86 -6.32
N PRO A 98 -4.51 13.09 -7.60
CA PRO A 98 -4.62 14.41 -8.21
C PRO A 98 -6.05 14.98 -8.23
N ARG A 99 -7.07 14.12 -8.19
CA ARG A 99 -8.47 14.53 -8.26
C ARG A 99 -8.99 15.18 -6.99
N PHE A 100 -8.46 14.82 -5.83
CA PHE A 100 -9.00 15.30 -4.57
C PHE A 100 -7.94 15.85 -3.59
N PHE A 101 -6.70 15.36 -3.64
CA PHE A 101 -5.72 15.61 -2.59
C PHE A 101 -5.35 17.10 -2.46
N THR A 102 -5.14 17.78 -3.59
CA THR A 102 -4.84 19.23 -3.60
C THR A 102 -6.02 20.04 -3.05
N ARG A 103 -7.25 19.63 -3.35
CA ARG A 103 -8.45 20.26 -2.81
C ARG A 103 -8.55 20.04 -1.30
N LEU A 104 -8.36 18.81 -0.85
CA LEU A 104 -8.38 18.43 0.56
C LEU A 104 -7.38 19.23 1.39
N GLN A 105 -6.13 19.37 0.91
CA GLN A 105 -5.10 20.17 1.57
C GLN A 105 -5.48 21.65 1.67
N ARG A 106 -6.15 22.20 0.64
CA ARG A 106 -6.57 23.60 0.64
C ARG A 106 -7.77 23.85 1.56
N GLU A 107 -8.72 22.92 1.62
CA GLU A 107 -9.92 23.03 2.45
C GLU A 107 -9.65 22.72 3.92
N HIS A 108 -8.64 21.91 4.22
CA HIS A 108 -8.26 21.46 5.56
C HIS A 108 -6.75 21.65 5.82
N PRO A 109 -6.27 22.91 5.86
CA PRO A 109 -4.85 23.20 6.08
C PRO A 109 -4.34 22.78 7.47
N GLU A 110 -5.24 22.55 8.42
CA GLU A 110 -4.96 22.05 9.76
C GLU A 110 -4.67 20.54 9.81
N ALA A 111 -4.98 19.81 8.72
CA ALA A 111 -4.74 18.37 8.61
C ALA A 111 -3.37 18.08 7.99
N ASP A 112 -2.48 17.43 8.74
CA ASP A 112 -1.20 16.89 8.21
C ASP A 112 -1.45 15.49 7.62
N ILE A 113 -1.85 15.43 6.35
CA ILE A 113 -2.17 14.16 5.68
C ILE A 113 -0.92 13.61 5.00
N ARG A 114 -0.45 12.47 5.48
CA ARG A 114 0.72 11.76 4.97
C ARG A 114 0.29 10.57 4.13
N VAL A 115 0.56 10.64 2.84
CA VAL A 115 0.22 9.57 1.89
C VAL A 115 1.42 8.66 1.68
N MET A 116 1.19 7.36 1.74
CA MET A 116 2.19 6.32 1.50
C MET A 116 1.69 5.33 0.45
N GLU A 117 2.43 5.23 -0.64
CA GLU A 117 2.16 4.20 -1.65
C GLU A 117 2.75 2.86 -1.19
N MET A 118 1.89 1.85 -1.07
CA MET A 118 2.26 0.56 -0.49
C MET A 118 1.51 -0.58 -1.17
N LYS A 119 2.12 -1.77 -1.21
CA LYS A 119 1.44 -3.00 -1.64
C LYS A 119 0.39 -3.43 -0.61
N THR A 120 -0.62 -4.18 -1.03
CA THR A 120 -1.74 -4.62 -0.19
C THR A 120 -1.31 -5.28 1.12
N ALA A 121 -0.33 -6.18 1.07
CA ALA A 121 0.17 -6.87 2.27
C ALA A 121 0.82 -5.91 3.28
N ASP A 122 1.52 -4.88 2.78
CA ASP A 122 2.14 -3.87 3.63
C ASP A 122 1.09 -2.93 4.23
N ILE A 123 0.08 -2.52 3.46
CA ILE A 123 -1.07 -1.76 3.93
C ILE A 123 -1.78 -2.51 5.07
N LYS A 124 -2.13 -3.79 4.88
CA LYS A 124 -2.76 -4.60 5.93
C LYS A 124 -1.91 -4.66 7.19
N ARG A 125 -0.60 -4.87 7.05
CA ARG A 125 0.32 -4.87 8.21
C ARG A 125 0.38 -3.52 8.90
N ALA A 126 0.44 -2.44 8.15
CA ALA A 126 0.51 -1.08 8.67
C ALA A 126 -0.80 -0.67 9.38
N LEU A 127 -1.97 -1.00 8.82
CA LEU A 127 -3.27 -0.81 9.47
C LEU A 127 -3.36 -1.60 10.78
N ASN A 128 -2.99 -2.89 10.77
CA ASN A 128 -3.01 -3.73 11.98
C ASN A 128 -2.06 -3.24 13.08
N ARG A 129 -1.02 -2.50 12.70
CA ARG A 129 -0.07 -1.90 13.63
C ARG A 129 -0.42 -0.47 14.02
N GLY A 130 -1.48 0.11 13.43
CA GLY A 130 -1.82 1.53 13.61
C GLY A 130 -0.75 2.49 13.08
N GLU A 131 0.02 2.06 12.09
CA GLU A 131 0.96 2.91 11.34
C GLU A 131 0.22 3.69 10.24
N LEU A 132 -0.97 3.23 9.86
CA LEU A 132 -1.95 3.89 8.99
C LEU A 132 -3.27 4.06 9.73
N ASP A 133 -3.91 5.19 9.53
CA ASP A 133 -5.26 5.48 10.02
C ASP A 133 -6.33 4.99 9.03
N ALA A 134 -6.03 5.11 7.74
CA ALA A 134 -6.89 4.66 6.66
C ALA A 134 -6.08 4.16 5.47
N ALA A 135 -6.74 3.46 4.56
CA ALA A 135 -6.13 3.09 3.29
C ALA A 135 -7.16 3.03 2.16
N ILE A 136 -6.71 3.35 0.94
CA ILE A 136 -7.47 3.18 -0.29
C ILE A 136 -6.88 2.00 -1.06
N LEU A 137 -7.65 0.94 -1.14
CA LEU A 137 -7.25 -0.31 -1.80
C LEU A 137 -8.49 -1.07 -2.29
N VAL A 138 -8.25 -2.14 -3.02
CA VAL A 138 -9.32 -3.03 -3.49
C VAL A 138 -9.85 -3.87 -2.33
N SER A 139 -11.17 -4.04 -2.24
CA SER A 139 -11.78 -4.97 -1.29
C SER A 139 -11.43 -6.42 -1.64
N LEU A 140 -11.01 -7.18 -0.64
CA LEU A 140 -10.60 -8.59 -0.74
C LEU A 140 -11.35 -9.44 0.28
N ASP A 141 -11.45 -10.74 0.01
CA ASP A 141 -12.23 -11.69 0.82
C ASP A 141 -11.78 -11.81 2.30
N ASP A 142 -10.53 -11.43 2.63
CA ASP A 142 -9.94 -11.54 3.98
C ASP A 142 -9.90 -10.21 4.76
N MET A 143 -10.79 -9.27 4.44
CA MET A 143 -10.80 -7.92 5.00
C MET A 143 -11.99 -7.61 5.93
N ASP A 144 -12.79 -8.61 6.30
CA ASP A 144 -14.03 -8.45 7.09
C ASP A 144 -13.82 -7.79 8.47
N HIS A 145 -12.61 -7.82 8.99
CA HIS A 145 -12.26 -7.22 10.27
C HIS A 145 -11.93 -5.71 10.20
N TYR A 146 -11.90 -5.13 8.99
CA TYR A 146 -11.77 -3.70 8.78
C TYR A 146 -13.13 -3.06 8.51
N VAL A 147 -13.30 -1.82 8.92
CA VAL A 147 -14.43 -1.00 8.44
C VAL A 147 -14.16 -0.62 7.00
N GLN A 148 -15.03 -1.03 6.09
CA GLN A 148 -14.89 -0.81 4.67
C GLN A 148 -16.00 0.11 4.15
N THR A 149 -15.62 1.10 3.36
CA THR A 149 -16.54 2.01 2.67
C THR A 149 -16.23 1.98 1.18
N PRO A 150 -17.12 1.46 0.33
CA PRO A 150 -16.92 1.52 -1.12
C PRO A 150 -16.86 2.98 -1.58
N LEU A 151 -15.81 3.35 -2.31
CA LEU A 151 -15.65 4.68 -2.88
C LEU A 151 -16.16 4.73 -4.32
N PHE A 152 -15.78 3.75 -5.12
CA PHE A 152 -16.18 3.60 -6.53
C PHE A 152 -15.94 2.17 -7.01
N TYR A 153 -16.46 1.87 -8.19
CA TYR A 153 -16.20 0.65 -8.94
C TYR A 153 -15.58 1.04 -10.27
N GLU A 154 -14.60 0.28 -10.73
CA GLU A 154 -13.94 0.51 -12.01
C GLU A 154 -13.69 -0.79 -12.77
N GLN A 155 -13.51 -0.68 -14.08
CA GLN A 155 -13.20 -1.80 -14.95
C GLN A 155 -11.68 -1.91 -15.16
N PHE A 156 -11.22 -3.11 -15.51
CA PHE A 156 -9.91 -3.31 -16.11
C PHE A 156 -10.04 -3.16 -17.62
N LEU A 157 -9.21 -2.31 -18.19
CA LEU A 157 -9.16 -2.10 -19.64
C LEU A 157 -7.86 -2.69 -20.17
N ALA A 158 -7.96 -3.39 -21.32
CA ALA A 158 -6.78 -3.86 -22.01
C ALA A 158 -6.13 -2.70 -22.77
N TYR A 159 -4.82 -2.58 -22.65
CA TYR A 159 -3.99 -1.62 -23.35
C TYR A 159 -3.10 -2.40 -24.32
N VAL A 160 -3.36 -2.27 -25.61
CA VAL A 160 -2.90 -3.19 -26.65
C VAL A 160 -1.97 -2.49 -27.61
N SER A 161 -0.85 -3.12 -27.94
CA SER A 161 0.08 -2.64 -28.96
C SER A 161 -0.57 -2.60 -30.35
N ARG A 162 -0.29 -1.57 -31.15
CA ARG A 162 -0.77 -1.46 -32.55
C ARG A 162 -0.36 -2.63 -33.44
N GLY A 163 0.74 -3.30 -33.12
CA GLY A 163 1.23 -4.47 -33.86
C GLY A 163 0.62 -5.80 -33.42
N ASP A 164 -0.22 -5.79 -32.39
CA ASP A 164 -0.84 -6.99 -31.84
C ASP A 164 -2.14 -7.33 -32.57
N ALA A 165 -2.45 -8.63 -32.67
CA ALA A 165 -3.67 -9.10 -33.33
C ALA A 165 -4.96 -8.61 -32.64
N LEU A 166 -4.87 -8.41 -31.31
CA LEU A 166 -6.01 -7.93 -30.49
C LEU A 166 -6.33 -6.45 -30.69
N PHE A 167 -5.42 -5.67 -31.28
CA PHE A 167 -5.61 -4.22 -31.47
C PHE A 167 -6.90 -3.85 -32.24
N SER A 168 -7.35 -4.70 -33.16
CA SER A 168 -8.56 -4.47 -33.91
C SER A 168 -9.85 -4.90 -33.21
N HIS A 169 -9.75 -5.51 -32.03
CA HIS A 169 -10.90 -6.04 -31.30
C HIS A 169 -11.56 -4.94 -30.46
N LYS A 170 -12.88 -4.76 -30.61
CA LYS A 170 -13.67 -3.86 -29.77
C LYS A 170 -13.86 -4.34 -28.34
N ALA A 171 -13.67 -5.63 -28.09
CA ALA A 171 -13.74 -6.25 -26.78
C ALA A 171 -12.85 -7.50 -26.79
N ILE A 172 -12.08 -7.68 -25.74
CA ILE A 172 -11.17 -8.81 -25.56
C ILE A 172 -11.79 -9.78 -24.57
N LYS A 173 -11.92 -11.04 -24.97
CA LYS A 173 -12.35 -12.13 -24.10
C LYS A 173 -11.12 -12.73 -23.40
N THR A 174 -11.34 -13.31 -22.24
CA THR A 174 -10.26 -14.01 -21.50
C THR A 174 -9.58 -15.12 -22.31
N SER A 175 -10.34 -15.78 -23.20
CA SER A 175 -9.81 -16.79 -24.13
C SER A 175 -8.76 -16.24 -25.10
N ASP A 176 -8.89 -14.98 -25.47
CA ASP A 176 -8.05 -14.34 -26.48
C ASP A 176 -6.65 -14.03 -25.91
N LEU A 177 -6.54 -13.94 -24.59
CA LEU A 177 -5.30 -13.63 -23.88
C LEU A 177 -4.35 -14.84 -23.70
N ASN A 178 -4.79 -16.06 -23.98
CA ASN A 178 -4.05 -17.29 -23.62
C ASN A 178 -2.69 -17.44 -24.32
N ASN A 179 -2.49 -16.82 -25.46
CA ASN A 179 -1.26 -16.93 -26.26
C ASN A 179 -0.54 -15.58 -26.41
N GLU A 180 -1.05 -14.54 -25.77
CA GLU A 180 -0.52 -13.19 -25.90
C GLU A 180 0.65 -12.93 -24.94
N PHE A 181 1.50 -11.98 -25.32
CA PHE A 181 2.56 -11.50 -24.46
C PHE A 181 1.97 -10.46 -23.49
N LEU A 182 1.86 -10.85 -22.21
CA LEU A 182 1.23 -10.02 -21.20
C LEU A 182 2.28 -9.36 -20.30
N TRP A 183 2.21 -8.05 -20.20
CA TRP A 183 2.94 -7.28 -19.20
C TRP A 183 2.09 -7.20 -17.92
N LEU A 184 2.47 -7.93 -16.88
CA LEU A 184 1.75 -8.00 -15.61
C LEU A 184 2.66 -7.58 -14.46
N LEU A 185 2.09 -6.87 -13.48
CA LEU A 185 2.79 -6.56 -12.23
C LEU A 185 3.24 -7.85 -11.53
N ASP A 186 4.30 -7.76 -10.72
CA ASP A 186 4.79 -8.88 -9.93
C ASP A 186 3.82 -9.26 -8.79
N GLU A 187 4.12 -10.35 -8.13
CA GLU A 187 3.33 -10.88 -7.02
C GLU A 187 3.21 -9.88 -5.87
N GLY A 188 2.05 -9.91 -5.19
CA GLY A 188 1.72 -9.00 -4.09
C GLY A 188 1.04 -7.70 -4.51
N HIS A 189 0.79 -7.50 -5.80
CA HIS A 189 -0.13 -6.48 -6.29
C HIS A 189 -1.53 -7.09 -6.48
N CYS A 190 -2.52 -6.61 -5.73
CA CYS A 190 -3.91 -7.10 -5.84
C CYS A 190 -4.46 -6.95 -7.27
N PHE A 191 -4.02 -5.94 -8.00
CA PHE A 191 -4.37 -5.73 -9.40
C PHE A 191 -3.99 -6.95 -10.27
N ARG A 192 -2.75 -7.47 -10.12
CA ARG A 192 -2.32 -8.69 -10.80
C ARG A 192 -3.13 -9.91 -10.36
N ASP A 193 -3.31 -10.05 -9.04
CA ASP A 193 -3.97 -11.23 -8.49
C ASP A 193 -5.43 -11.31 -8.95
N GLN A 194 -6.10 -10.16 -9.08
CA GLN A 194 -7.43 -10.07 -9.65
C GLN A 194 -7.44 -10.43 -11.14
N LEU A 195 -6.54 -9.88 -11.94
CA LEU A 195 -6.44 -10.22 -13.38
C LEU A 195 -6.18 -11.71 -13.59
N VAL A 196 -5.25 -12.30 -12.85
CA VAL A 196 -4.96 -13.74 -12.95
C VAL A 196 -6.19 -14.57 -12.58
N LYS A 197 -6.90 -14.21 -11.50
CA LYS A 197 -8.11 -14.90 -11.04
C LYS A 197 -9.26 -14.75 -12.05
N PHE A 198 -9.57 -13.53 -12.48
CA PHE A 198 -10.69 -13.26 -13.38
C PHE A 198 -10.45 -13.78 -14.80
N CYS A 199 -9.26 -13.56 -15.33
CA CYS A 199 -8.92 -13.99 -16.68
C CYS A 199 -8.52 -15.45 -16.77
N GLN A 200 -8.47 -16.19 -15.64
CA GLN A 200 -8.02 -17.59 -15.58
C GLN A 200 -6.69 -17.80 -16.34
N LEU A 201 -5.77 -16.86 -16.20
CA LEU A 201 -4.51 -16.84 -16.93
C LEU A 201 -3.62 -18.00 -16.46
N LYS A 202 -3.78 -19.17 -17.09
CA LYS A 202 -2.98 -20.38 -16.81
C LYS A 202 -1.48 -20.19 -17.07
N SER A 203 -1.11 -19.18 -17.83
CA SER A 203 0.27 -18.90 -18.24
C SER A 203 0.92 -17.75 -17.48
N ALA A 204 0.29 -17.19 -16.43
CA ALA A 204 0.90 -16.11 -15.64
C ALA A 204 2.25 -16.52 -15.01
N ASP A 205 2.46 -17.82 -14.76
CA ASP A 205 3.72 -18.36 -14.27
C ASP A 205 4.73 -18.72 -15.38
N SER A 206 4.27 -18.86 -16.64
CA SER A 206 5.10 -19.29 -17.77
C SER A 206 5.41 -18.16 -18.76
N SER A 207 4.82 -16.96 -18.59
CA SER A 207 5.22 -15.79 -19.36
C SER A 207 6.70 -15.52 -19.09
N LYS A 208 7.51 -15.44 -20.13
CA LYS A 208 8.91 -15.08 -20.03
C LYS A 208 9.00 -13.72 -19.36
N LYS A 209 9.10 -13.72 -18.02
CA LYS A 209 9.21 -12.52 -17.20
C LYS A 209 10.48 -11.78 -17.58
N THR A 210 10.34 -10.77 -18.38
CA THR A 210 11.45 -9.87 -18.70
C THR A 210 11.57 -8.78 -17.63
N TYR A 211 10.52 -8.58 -16.79
CA TYR A 211 10.46 -7.54 -15.76
C TYR A 211 9.74 -8.04 -14.51
N SER A 212 10.41 -8.01 -13.38
CA SER A 212 9.87 -8.47 -12.08
C SER A 212 9.37 -7.32 -11.19
N LEU A 213 9.61 -6.08 -11.56
CA LEU A 213 9.18 -4.88 -10.84
C LEU A 213 8.75 -3.86 -11.88
N GLY A 214 7.48 -3.55 -11.91
CA GLY A 214 6.98 -2.59 -12.87
C GLY A 214 5.87 -1.72 -12.27
N SER A 215 5.70 -0.56 -12.83
CA SER A 215 4.50 0.21 -12.69
C SER A 215 3.63 0.00 -13.94
N ILE A 216 2.33 0.25 -13.81
CA ILE A 216 1.41 0.24 -14.96
C ILE A 216 1.91 1.19 -16.03
N GLU A 217 2.39 2.37 -15.67
CA GLU A 217 2.97 3.36 -16.57
C GLU A 217 4.15 2.79 -17.38
N THR A 218 5.03 2.03 -16.74
CA THR A 218 6.15 1.37 -17.43
C THR A 218 5.64 0.40 -18.47
N PHE A 219 4.64 -0.41 -18.14
CA PHE A 219 4.07 -1.38 -19.09
C PHE A 219 3.35 -0.70 -20.26
N MET A 220 2.63 0.40 -20.00
CA MET A 220 2.05 1.20 -21.07
C MET A 220 3.13 1.65 -22.07
N ARG A 221 4.28 2.14 -21.60
CA ARG A 221 5.41 2.53 -22.47
C ARG A 221 5.99 1.35 -23.25
N MET A 222 6.05 0.16 -22.64
CA MET A 222 6.50 -1.06 -23.34
C MET A 222 5.52 -1.46 -24.44
N VAL A 223 4.21 -1.38 -24.21
CA VAL A 223 3.16 -1.63 -25.19
C VAL A 223 3.20 -0.60 -26.31
N GLU A 224 3.38 0.68 -26.01
CA GLU A 224 3.59 1.77 -27.00
C GLU A 224 4.82 1.52 -27.86
N GLY A 225 5.86 0.88 -27.31
CA GLY A 225 7.04 0.43 -28.03
C GLY A 225 6.80 -0.71 -29.04
N GLY A 226 5.58 -1.23 -29.11
CA GLY A 226 5.13 -2.15 -30.16
C GLY A 226 5.06 -3.62 -29.77
N GLN A 227 4.96 -3.97 -28.47
CA GLN A 227 4.92 -5.37 -28.07
C GLN A 227 3.93 -5.65 -26.92
N GLY A 228 2.97 -6.56 -27.17
CA GLY A 228 2.12 -7.21 -26.19
C GLY A 228 0.96 -6.36 -25.68
N VAL A 229 0.40 -6.81 -24.57
CA VAL A 229 -0.79 -6.27 -23.92
C VAL A 229 -0.50 -6.03 -22.43
N THR A 230 -1.01 -4.95 -21.88
CA THR A 230 -1.14 -4.74 -20.44
C THR A 230 -2.56 -4.37 -20.07
N PHE A 231 -2.80 -4.20 -18.78
CA PHE A 231 -4.09 -3.77 -18.26
C PHE A 231 -3.93 -2.48 -17.47
N ILE A 232 -4.90 -1.59 -17.64
CA ILE A 232 -4.96 -0.31 -16.93
C ILE A 232 -6.29 -0.19 -16.18
N PRO A 233 -6.34 0.54 -15.07
CA PRO A 233 -7.59 0.88 -14.41
C PRO A 233 -8.36 1.91 -15.26
N GLU A 234 -9.68 1.85 -15.23
CA GLU A 234 -10.54 2.81 -15.94
C GLU A 234 -10.23 4.27 -15.59
N LEU A 235 -9.84 4.52 -14.33
CA LEU A 235 -9.39 5.84 -13.88
C LEU A 235 -8.21 6.41 -14.68
N ALA A 236 -7.41 5.57 -15.32
CA ALA A 236 -6.30 6.01 -16.15
C ALA A 236 -6.75 6.73 -17.42
N LEU A 237 -7.95 6.43 -17.93
CA LEU A 237 -8.44 6.97 -19.21
C LEU A 237 -8.35 8.49 -19.29
N GLU A 238 -8.71 9.19 -18.23
CA GLU A 238 -8.73 10.67 -18.25
C GLU A 238 -7.35 11.31 -18.41
N GLN A 239 -6.29 10.54 -18.17
CA GLN A 239 -4.91 11.02 -18.26
C GLN A 239 -4.22 10.59 -19.55
N LEU A 240 -4.89 9.78 -20.37
CA LEU A 240 -4.34 9.31 -21.64
C LEU A 240 -4.32 10.43 -22.68
N SER A 241 -3.24 10.53 -23.43
CA SER A 241 -3.19 11.32 -24.65
C SER A 241 -4.10 10.71 -25.73
N PRO A 242 -4.51 11.48 -26.77
CA PRO A 242 -5.30 10.93 -27.86
C PRO A 242 -4.67 9.71 -28.53
N ALA A 243 -3.35 9.69 -28.67
CA ALA A 243 -2.63 8.55 -29.26
C ALA A 243 -2.67 7.29 -28.39
N GLN A 244 -2.72 7.47 -27.06
CA GLN A 244 -2.83 6.39 -26.09
C GLN A 244 -4.24 5.84 -25.99
N HIS A 245 -5.26 6.69 -26.15
CA HIS A 245 -6.66 6.25 -26.20
C HIS A 245 -6.94 5.26 -27.33
N GLU A 246 -6.19 5.34 -28.43
CA GLU A 246 -6.33 4.38 -29.54
C GLU A 246 -5.84 2.96 -29.18
N LEU A 247 -5.08 2.82 -28.10
CA LEU A 247 -4.51 1.55 -27.63
C LEU A 247 -5.40 0.83 -26.59
N VAL A 248 -6.52 1.43 -26.18
CA VAL A 248 -7.48 0.91 -25.21
C VAL A 248 -8.63 0.16 -25.86
#